data_eaeba5ce5fee608667b5247f392a3ff9
#
_entry.id   eaeba5ce5fee608667b5247f392a3ff9
#
_cell.length_a   1.000
_cell.length_b   1.000
_cell.length_c   1.000
_cell.angle_alpha   90.00
_cell.angle_beta   90.00
_cell.angle_gamma   90.00
#
_symmetry.space_group_name_H-M   'P 1'
#
loop_
_entity.id
_entity.type
_entity.pdbx_description
1 polymer ?
#
loop_
_entity_poly.entity_id
_entity_poly.type
_entity_poly.pdbx_seq_one_letter_code
_entity_poly.pdbx_strand_id
1 'polypeptide(L)'
;ETFKNDVGDCEFYFASLSSQTVVYKGMVRSEILSEFYQDLKEEDFKVSFSVYHRRFSTNTLPKWPLAQPMRFLGHNGEINTLLGNINWAKASETHIDDFWGELSNEIKPIVDINKSDSSNLDATLEINIRSGQPITDSLLNLVPEAFRDQPELEQREDIKSFYEYS
;
A
#
# COMPACT_ATOMS: atom_id res chain seq x y z
N GLU A 1 -5.00 17.60 0.17
CA GLU A 1 -5.69 18.62 1.03
C GLU A 1 -5.90 19.95 0.31
N THR A 2 -4.95 20.42 -0.49
CA THR A 2 -5.06 21.69 -1.22
C THR A 2 -6.27 21.74 -2.17
N PHE A 3 -6.65 20.62 -2.75
CA PHE A 3 -7.82 20.55 -3.64
C PHE A 3 -9.19 20.52 -2.94
N LYS A 4 -9.24 20.14 -1.66
CA LYS A 4 -10.50 20.14 -0.90
C LYS A 4 -11.11 21.53 -0.73
N ASN A 5 -10.28 22.54 -0.66
CA ASN A 5 -10.71 23.91 -0.42
C ASN A 5 -11.31 24.58 -1.68
N ASP A 6 -10.92 24.13 -2.87
CA ASP A 6 -11.35 24.72 -4.14
C ASP A 6 -12.58 24.04 -4.77
N VAL A 7 -12.86 22.80 -4.39
CA VAL A 7 -13.92 21.96 -5.03
C VAL A 7 -15.08 21.64 -4.07
N GLY A 8 -15.06 22.15 -2.84
CA GLY A 8 -16.09 21.86 -1.82
C GLY A 8 -15.98 20.43 -1.28
N ASP A 9 -17.11 19.87 -0.82
CA ASP A 9 -17.18 18.52 -0.21
C ASP A 9 -17.03 17.35 -1.21
N CYS A 10 -16.38 17.55 -2.35
CA CYS A 10 -16.10 16.47 -3.29
C CYS A 10 -14.99 15.57 -2.78
N GLU A 11 -15.28 14.28 -2.63
CA GLU A 11 -14.27 13.25 -2.34
C GLU A 11 -13.42 13.05 -3.59
N PHE A 12 -12.17 13.49 -3.53
CA PHE A 12 -11.20 13.37 -4.61
C PHE A 12 -10.11 12.35 -4.24
N TYR A 13 -9.84 11.41 -5.13
CA TYR A 13 -8.87 10.36 -4.89
C TYR A 13 -8.04 10.05 -6.14
N PHE A 14 -6.72 10.12 -6.01
CA PHE A 14 -5.78 9.61 -7.01
C PHE A 14 -5.54 8.12 -6.79
N ALA A 15 -5.98 7.29 -7.72
CA ALA A 15 -5.70 5.86 -7.68
C ALA A 15 -4.19 5.59 -7.83
N SER A 16 -3.55 6.29 -8.76
CA SER A 16 -2.09 6.31 -8.93
C SER A 16 -1.64 7.62 -9.57
N LEU A 17 -0.42 8.03 -9.25
CA LEU A 17 0.28 9.12 -9.90
C LEU A 17 1.76 8.74 -9.96
N SER A 18 2.15 7.97 -10.98
CA SER A 18 3.48 7.39 -11.10
C SER A 18 3.85 7.25 -12.57
N SER A 19 5.13 7.38 -12.89
CA SER A 19 5.70 7.10 -14.20
C SER A 19 6.00 5.62 -14.44
N GLN A 20 5.83 4.76 -13.42
CA GLN A 20 6.21 3.35 -13.46
C GLN A 20 5.03 2.40 -13.34
N THR A 21 3.98 2.84 -12.65
CA THR A 21 2.81 2.00 -12.37
C THR A 21 1.53 2.77 -12.61
N VAL A 22 0.50 2.07 -13.06
CA VAL A 22 -0.86 2.60 -13.20
C VAL A 22 -1.83 1.70 -12.47
N VAL A 23 -2.78 2.30 -11.74
CA VAL A 23 -3.82 1.58 -11.03
C VAL A 23 -5.17 1.98 -11.58
N TYR A 24 -5.88 1.03 -12.16
CA TYR A 24 -7.25 1.19 -12.61
C TYR A 24 -8.21 0.68 -11.53
N LYS A 25 -9.15 1.50 -11.14
CA LYS A 25 -10.19 1.14 -10.16
C LYS A 25 -11.56 1.35 -10.72
N GLY A 26 -12.46 0.43 -10.42
CA GLY A 26 -13.84 0.55 -10.82
C GLY A 26 -14.76 -0.35 -10.00
N MET A 27 -15.91 0.17 -9.60
CA MET A 27 -17.01 -0.60 -9.03
C MET A 27 -17.85 -1.17 -10.17
N VAL A 28 -17.21 -1.87 -11.10
CA VAL A 28 -17.79 -2.43 -12.30
C VAL A 28 -17.53 -3.93 -12.38
N ARG A 29 -18.34 -4.64 -13.14
CA ARG A 29 -18.03 -6.03 -13.46
C ARG A 29 -16.76 -6.11 -14.30
N SER A 30 -15.96 -7.17 -14.11
CA SER A 30 -14.67 -7.31 -14.79
C SER A 30 -14.76 -7.24 -16.30
N GLU A 31 -15.87 -7.69 -16.88
CA GLU A 31 -16.11 -7.66 -18.33
C GLU A 31 -16.27 -6.24 -18.87
N ILE A 32 -16.62 -5.28 -18.01
CA ILE A 32 -16.84 -3.89 -18.37
C ILE A 32 -15.58 -3.03 -18.17
N LEU A 33 -14.55 -3.55 -17.51
CA LEU A 33 -13.37 -2.76 -17.15
C LEU A 33 -12.67 -2.15 -18.36
N SER A 34 -12.51 -2.91 -19.44
CA SER A 34 -11.90 -2.42 -20.68
C SER A 34 -12.80 -1.49 -21.49
N GLU A 35 -14.13 -1.52 -21.25
CA GLU A 35 -15.05 -0.52 -21.82
C GLU A 35 -14.96 0.79 -21.06
N PHE A 36 -14.69 0.72 -19.76
CA PHE A 36 -14.54 1.87 -18.88
C PHE A 36 -13.16 2.55 -19.07
N TYR A 37 -12.10 1.74 -19.18
CA TYR A 37 -10.74 2.19 -19.46
C TYR A 37 -10.32 1.68 -20.84
N GLN A 38 -10.50 2.52 -21.85
CA GLN A 38 -10.33 2.13 -23.26
C GLN A 38 -8.88 1.85 -23.64
N ASP A 39 -7.92 2.45 -22.97
CA ASP A 39 -6.50 2.20 -23.11
C ASP A 39 -6.12 0.73 -22.83
N LEU A 40 -6.91 0.01 -22.04
CA LEU A 40 -6.74 -1.45 -21.87
C LEU A 40 -7.02 -2.28 -23.15
N LYS A 41 -7.57 -1.66 -24.19
CA LYS A 41 -7.81 -2.30 -25.49
C LYS A 41 -6.72 -1.99 -26.51
N GLU A 42 -5.83 -1.06 -26.22
CA GLU A 42 -4.77 -0.66 -27.15
C GLU A 42 -3.73 -1.77 -27.29
N GLU A 43 -3.36 -2.10 -28.52
CA GLU A 43 -2.37 -3.16 -28.82
C GLU A 43 -0.99 -2.85 -28.25
N ASP A 44 -0.67 -1.56 -28.11
CA ASP A 44 0.60 -1.08 -27.57
C ASP A 44 0.62 -1.00 -26.04
N PHE A 45 -0.50 -1.22 -25.37
CA PHE A 45 -0.56 -1.28 -23.91
C PHE A 45 0.07 -2.57 -23.39
N LYS A 46 1.37 -2.51 -23.13
CA LYS A 46 2.18 -3.64 -22.69
C LYS A 46 2.69 -3.42 -21.28
N VAL A 47 2.55 -4.42 -20.45
CA VAL A 47 3.02 -4.41 -19.05
C VAL A 47 3.84 -5.66 -18.74
N SER A 48 4.82 -5.55 -17.84
CA SER A 48 5.64 -6.70 -17.44
C SER A 48 4.83 -7.70 -16.61
N PHE A 49 3.92 -7.19 -15.77
CA PHE A 49 2.98 -8.00 -14.99
C PHE A 49 1.78 -7.12 -14.59
N SER A 50 0.70 -7.77 -14.18
CA SER A 50 -0.46 -7.09 -13.61
C SER A 50 -0.94 -7.80 -12.35
N VAL A 51 -1.37 -7.00 -11.37
CA VAL A 51 -2.10 -7.48 -10.18
C VAL A 51 -3.54 -7.04 -10.31
N TYR A 52 -4.47 -7.96 -10.11
CA TYR A 52 -5.90 -7.62 -10.19
C TYR A 52 -6.68 -8.20 -9.02
N HIS A 53 -7.73 -7.50 -8.64
CA HIS A 53 -8.66 -7.92 -7.60
C HIS A 53 -10.09 -7.71 -8.06
N ARG A 54 -10.90 -8.78 -8.08
CA ARG A 54 -12.27 -8.76 -8.64
C ARG A 54 -13.35 -8.46 -7.62
N ARG A 55 -13.04 -8.50 -6.35
CA ARG A 55 -14.04 -8.50 -5.28
C ARG A 55 -13.72 -7.45 -4.24
N PHE A 56 -14.75 -6.71 -3.82
CA PHE A 56 -14.65 -5.86 -2.62
C PHE A 56 -14.56 -6.69 -1.34
N SER A 57 -13.97 -6.09 -0.31
CA SER A 57 -14.06 -6.62 1.05
C SER A 57 -15.52 -6.75 1.47
N THR A 58 -15.84 -7.85 2.15
CA THR A 58 -17.18 -8.09 2.70
C THR A 58 -17.40 -7.35 4.01
N ASN A 59 -16.36 -6.83 4.62
CA ASN A 59 -16.37 -6.24 5.98
C ASN A 59 -16.44 -4.71 5.97
N THR A 60 -16.40 -4.07 4.81
CA THR A 60 -16.43 -2.61 4.68
C THR A 60 -17.44 -2.17 3.63
N LEU A 61 -18.00 -0.97 3.83
CA LEU A 61 -18.83 -0.36 2.78
C LEU A 61 -17.97 -0.06 1.55
N PRO A 62 -18.42 -0.45 0.35
CA PRO A 62 -17.67 -0.22 -0.86
C PRO A 62 -17.46 1.29 -1.11
N LYS A 63 -16.19 1.67 -1.24
CA LYS A 63 -15.76 3.01 -1.65
C LYS A 63 -14.64 2.90 -2.66
N TRP A 64 -14.57 3.82 -3.60
CA TRP A 64 -13.51 3.88 -4.61
C TRP A 64 -12.10 3.76 -4.04
N PRO A 65 -11.72 4.53 -3.02
CA PRO A 65 -10.37 4.45 -2.46
C PRO A 65 -10.02 3.09 -1.87
N LEU A 66 -11.02 2.34 -1.41
CA LEU A 66 -10.84 1.04 -0.76
C LEU A 66 -10.82 -0.14 -1.75
N ALA A 67 -11.08 0.11 -3.04
CA ALA A 67 -10.95 -0.93 -4.06
C ALA A 67 -9.49 -1.38 -4.20
N GLN A 68 -9.28 -2.69 -4.18
CA GLN A 68 -7.96 -3.27 -4.46
C GLN A 68 -7.79 -3.55 -5.96
N PRO A 69 -6.54 -3.61 -6.46
CA PRO A 69 -5.30 -3.39 -5.72
C PRO A 69 -5.12 -1.94 -5.28
N MET A 70 -4.35 -1.74 -4.22
CA MET A 70 -3.81 -0.44 -3.85
C MET A 70 -2.69 -0.06 -4.83
N ARG A 71 -1.76 0.85 -4.47
CA ARG A 71 -0.65 1.24 -5.37
C ARG A 71 0.41 0.16 -5.51
N PHE A 72 0.69 -0.55 -4.42
CA PHE A 72 1.71 -1.59 -4.34
C PHE A 72 1.16 -2.95 -3.95
N LEU A 73 0.04 -3.00 -3.22
CA LEU A 73 -0.49 -4.20 -2.62
C LEU A 73 -1.87 -4.59 -3.14
N GLY A 74 -2.07 -5.90 -3.24
CA GLY A 74 -3.38 -6.52 -3.40
C GLY A 74 -3.39 -7.83 -2.62
N HIS A 75 -4.37 -8.03 -1.73
CA HIS A 75 -4.46 -9.21 -0.88
C HIS A 75 -5.91 -9.56 -0.53
N ASN A 76 -6.14 -10.78 -0.09
CA ASN A 76 -7.44 -11.28 0.39
C ASN A 76 -7.44 -11.60 1.89
N GLY A 77 -6.29 -11.45 2.55
CA GLY A 77 -6.14 -11.78 3.96
C GLY A 77 -6.48 -10.63 4.89
N GLU A 78 -6.45 -10.92 6.18
CA GLU A 78 -6.44 -9.93 7.26
C GLU A 78 -4.99 -9.63 7.67
N ILE A 79 -4.73 -8.39 8.10
CA ILE A 79 -3.40 -7.94 8.48
C ILE A 79 -3.27 -8.01 10.00
N ASN A 80 -2.65 -9.08 10.49
CA ASN A 80 -2.48 -9.31 11.91
C ASN A 80 -1.47 -8.37 12.58
N THR A 81 -0.57 -7.77 11.79
CA THR A 81 0.50 -6.88 12.27
C THR A 81 0.10 -5.40 12.30
N LEU A 82 -1.15 -5.08 11.99
CA LEU A 82 -1.62 -3.71 11.76
C LEU A 82 -1.22 -2.72 12.86
N LEU A 83 -1.50 -3.03 14.12
CA LEU A 83 -1.19 -2.11 15.25
C LEU A 83 0.31 -1.87 15.38
N GLY A 84 1.12 -2.92 15.21
CA GLY A 84 2.57 -2.81 15.17
C GLY A 84 3.02 -1.89 14.04
N ASN A 85 2.56 -2.14 12.83
CA ASN A 85 2.88 -1.35 11.65
C ASN A 85 2.48 0.12 11.78
N ILE A 86 1.30 0.41 12.33
CA ILE A 86 0.85 1.78 12.59
C ILE A 86 1.78 2.47 13.61
N ASN A 87 2.15 1.79 14.69
CA ASN A 87 3.01 2.35 15.71
C ASN A 87 4.43 2.60 15.18
N TRP A 88 4.98 1.66 14.40
CA TRP A 88 6.28 1.84 13.74
C TRP A 88 6.26 2.95 12.70
N ALA A 89 5.22 3.04 11.87
CA ALA A 89 5.07 4.12 10.91
C ALA A 89 5.01 5.50 11.59
N LYS A 90 4.25 5.61 12.70
CA LYS A 90 4.22 6.85 13.51
C LYS A 90 5.56 7.18 14.15
N ALA A 91 6.28 6.18 14.64
CA ALA A 91 7.61 6.38 15.21
C ALA A 91 8.60 6.86 14.12
N SER A 92 8.55 6.27 12.93
CA SER A 92 9.41 6.65 11.81
C SER A 92 9.10 8.04 11.24
N GLU A 93 7.91 8.59 11.47
CA GLU A 93 7.58 9.97 11.09
C GLU A 93 8.52 11.01 11.72
N THR A 94 9.15 10.70 12.84
CA THR A 94 10.13 11.58 13.49
C THR A 94 11.43 11.71 12.68
N HIS A 95 11.75 10.72 11.87
CA HIS A 95 12.97 10.68 11.04
C HIS A 95 12.73 10.94 9.56
N ILE A 96 11.47 11.09 9.16
CA ILE A 96 11.12 11.29 7.75
C ILE A 96 11.68 12.62 7.22
N ASP A 97 11.87 13.60 8.09
CA ASP A 97 12.43 14.91 7.76
C ASP A 97 13.87 14.80 7.25
N ASP A 98 14.64 13.85 7.76
CA ASP A 98 16.03 13.61 7.37
C ASP A 98 16.15 13.21 5.89
N PHE A 99 15.15 12.54 5.36
CA PHE A 99 15.14 12.07 3.98
C PHE A 99 14.34 13.00 3.05
N TRP A 100 13.16 13.46 3.50
CA TRP A 100 12.21 14.18 2.66
C TRP A 100 12.28 15.72 2.81
N GLY A 101 12.99 16.21 3.85
CA GLY A 101 13.15 17.64 4.09
C GLY A 101 11.79 18.37 4.20
N GLU A 102 11.63 19.45 3.46
CA GLU A 102 10.39 20.26 3.48
C GLU A 102 9.15 19.49 3.02
N LEU A 103 9.32 18.47 2.16
CA LEU A 103 8.21 17.63 1.70
C LEU A 103 7.61 16.76 2.80
N SER A 104 8.33 16.55 3.89
CA SER A 104 7.86 15.74 5.02
C SER A 104 6.51 16.21 5.58
N ASN A 105 6.29 17.53 5.61
CA ASN A 105 5.04 18.13 6.08
C ASN A 105 3.84 17.80 5.17
N GLU A 106 4.08 17.58 3.88
CA GLU A 106 3.05 17.19 2.90
C GLU A 106 2.74 15.69 2.99
N ILE A 107 3.71 14.89 3.43
CA ILE A 107 3.61 13.43 3.52
C ILE A 107 2.95 13.00 4.83
N LYS A 108 3.18 13.73 5.92
CA LYS A 108 2.63 13.41 7.24
C LYS A 108 1.14 13.77 7.35
N PRO A 109 0.33 12.94 8.00
CA PRO A 109 0.69 11.64 8.59
C PRO A 109 0.74 10.54 7.52
N ILE A 110 1.70 9.61 7.66
CA ILE A 110 1.83 8.44 6.78
C ILE A 110 0.61 7.54 6.92
N VAL A 111 0.21 7.29 8.16
CA VAL A 111 -0.91 6.42 8.52
C VAL A 111 -2.05 7.18 9.15
N ASP A 112 -3.27 6.78 8.80
CA ASP A 112 -4.50 7.37 9.33
C ASP A 112 -5.39 6.25 9.88
N ILE A 113 -5.70 6.30 11.16
CA ILE A 113 -6.52 5.29 11.84
C ILE A 113 -7.94 5.18 11.27
N ASN A 114 -8.40 6.21 10.56
CA ASN A 114 -9.71 6.21 9.91
C ASN A 114 -9.72 5.58 8.51
N LYS A 115 -8.53 5.23 7.99
CA LYS A 115 -8.38 4.51 6.72
C LYS A 115 -8.38 3.01 6.95
N SER A 116 -8.55 2.24 5.86
CA SER A 116 -8.49 0.78 5.94
C SER A 116 -7.07 0.29 6.27
N ASP A 117 -7.00 -0.90 6.85
CA ASP A 117 -5.76 -1.60 7.16
C ASP A 117 -4.86 -1.71 5.93
N SER A 118 -5.44 -2.15 4.82
CA SER A 118 -4.74 -2.28 3.54
C SER A 118 -4.20 -0.95 3.04
N SER A 119 -4.95 0.13 3.22
CA SER A 119 -4.52 1.47 2.81
C SER A 119 -3.35 1.99 3.63
N ASN A 120 -3.35 1.74 4.94
CA ASN A 120 -2.25 2.11 5.82
C ASN A 120 -1.00 1.29 5.54
N LEU A 121 -1.15 -0.03 5.31
CA LEU A 121 -0.04 -0.90 4.95
C LEU A 121 0.59 -0.47 3.62
N ASP A 122 -0.24 -0.22 2.61
CA ASP A 122 0.20 0.24 1.29
C ASP A 122 0.94 1.59 1.37
N ALA A 123 0.42 2.55 2.13
CA ALA A 123 1.07 3.84 2.33
C ALA A 123 2.42 3.72 3.03
N THR A 124 2.52 2.87 4.05
CA THR A 124 3.80 2.61 4.74
C THR A 124 4.79 1.93 3.81
N LEU A 125 4.35 0.95 3.04
CA LEU A 125 5.20 0.30 2.05
C LEU A 125 5.68 1.29 0.98
N GLU A 126 4.78 2.14 0.47
CA GLU A 126 5.12 3.16 -0.52
C GLU A 126 6.21 4.10 0.01
N ILE A 127 6.08 4.59 1.24
CA ILE A 127 7.06 5.53 1.80
C ILE A 127 8.41 4.85 1.99
N ASN A 128 8.45 3.61 2.47
CA ASN A 128 9.68 2.85 2.62
C ASN A 128 10.43 2.69 1.29
N ILE A 129 9.71 2.27 0.25
CA ILE A 129 10.29 2.11 -1.09
C ILE A 129 10.79 3.46 -1.65
N ARG A 130 9.99 4.52 -1.49
CA ARG A 130 10.37 5.87 -1.95
C ARG A 130 11.54 6.45 -1.17
N SER A 131 11.74 6.01 0.07
CA SER A 131 12.91 6.33 0.89
C SER A 131 14.14 5.46 0.57
N GLY A 132 14.04 4.59 -0.43
CA GLY A 132 15.17 3.79 -0.93
C GLY A 132 15.30 2.41 -0.32
N GLN A 133 14.37 1.96 0.51
CA GLN A 133 14.39 0.59 1.03
C GLN A 133 13.99 -0.41 -0.06
N PRO A 134 14.64 -1.57 -0.14
CA PRO A 134 14.22 -2.65 -1.01
C PRO A 134 12.77 -3.10 -0.68
N ILE A 135 11.99 -3.36 -1.71
CA ILE A 135 10.59 -3.78 -1.53
C ILE A 135 10.47 -5.08 -0.72
N THR A 136 11.41 -6.01 -0.92
CA THR A 136 11.46 -7.29 -0.20
C THR A 136 11.65 -7.07 1.30
N ASP A 137 12.60 -6.24 1.68
CA ASP A 137 12.93 -5.97 3.07
C ASP A 137 11.79 -5.22 3.75
N SER A 138 11.21 -4.24 3.06
CA SER A 138 10.05 -3.51 3.54
C SER A 138 8.85 -4.43 3.78
N LEU A 139 8.58 -5.37 2.88
CA LEU A 139 7.49 -6.33 3.05
C LEU A 139 7.74 -7.31 4.19
N LEU A 140 8.97 -7.82 4.33
CA LEU A 140 9.34 -8.71 5.42
C LEU A 140 9.19 -8.03 6.79
N ASN A 141 9.54 -6.75 6.88
CA ASN A 141 9.39 -5.97 8.11
C ASN A 141 7.91 -5.68 8.44
N LEU A 142 7.11 -5.36 7.43
CA LEU A 142 5.69 -5.03 7.62
C LEU A 142 4.81 -6.26 7.86
N VAL A 143 5.19 -7.40 7.30
CA VAL A 143 4.48 -8.68 7.44
C VAL A 143 5.49 -9.76 7.81
N PRO A 144 6.04 -9.71 9.03
CA PRO A 144 7.05 -10.65 9.47
C PRO A 144 6.49 -12.07 9.53
N GLU A 145 7.30 -13.04 9.14
CA GLU A 145 7.00 -14.45 9.29
C GLU A 145 6.99 -14.82 10.78
N ALA A 146 6.05 -15.66 11.17
CA ALA A 146 5.98 -16.17 12.54
C ALA A 146 7.07 -17.23 12.74
N PHE A 147 8.30 -16.82 13.09
CA PHE A 147 9.44 -17.72 13.25
C PHE A 147 9.54 -18.32 14.65
N ARG A 148 8.94 -17.71 15.66
CA ARG A 148 8.91 -18.23 17.03
C ARG A 148 8.07 -19.48 17.12
N ASP A 149 8.53 -20.47 17.86
CA ASP A 149 7.90 -21.77 18.02
C ASP A 149 7.78 -22.60 16.71
N GLN A 150 8.63 -22.26 15.71
CA GLN A 150 8.75 -23.02 14.46
C GLN A 150 10.19 -23.55 14.32
N PRO A 151 10.46 -24.84 14.70
CA PRO A 151 11.81 -25.38 14.75
C PRO A 151 12.61 -25.27 13.45
N GLU A 152 11.94 -25.33 12.31
CA GLU A 152 12.60 -25.21 11.01
C GLU A 152 13.09 -23.77 10.74
N LEU A 153 12.35 -22.76 11.18
CA LEU A 153 12.70 -21.35 11.01
C LEU A 153 13.65 -20.88 12.13
N GLU A 154 13.49 -21.39 13.34
CA GLU A 154 14.39 -21.09 14.46
C GLU A 154 15.83 -21.54 14.22
N GLN A 155 16.06 -22.56 13.38
CA GLN A 155 17.38 -23.02 12.95
C GLN A 155 18.01 -22.11 11.87
N ARG A 156 17.24 -21.22 11.28
CA ARG A 156 17.69 -20.28 10.27
C ARG A 156 18.21 -19.00 10.93
N GLU A 157 19.49 -18.99 11.27
CA GLU A 157 20.15 -17.85 11.91
C GLU A 157 20.07 -16.55 11.09
N ASP A 158 20.04 -16.67 9.76
CA ASP A 158 19.86 -15.55 8.83
C ASP A 158 18.49 -14.88 8.99
N ILE A 159 17.41 -15.65 9.04
CA ILE A 159 16.03 -15.18 9.23
C ILE A 159 15.86 -14.60 10.63
N LYS A 160 16.35 -15.34 11.63
CA LYS A 160 16.27 -14.89 13.02
C LYS A 160 16.99 -13.57 13.24
N SER A 161 18.22 -13.46 12.77
CA SER A 161 18.99 -12.23 12.89
C SER A 161 18.35 -11.06 12.17
N PHE A 162 17.75 -11.30 10.99
CA PHE A 162 16.99 -10.26 10.28
C PHE A 162 15.87 -9.71 11.15
N TYR A 163 14.99 -10.55 11.68
CA TYR A 163 13.84 -10.10 12.47
C TYR A 163 14.16 -9.60 13.88
N GLU A 164 15.30 -9.98 14.44
CA GLU A 164 15.75 -9.46 15.74
C GLU A 164 16.42 -8.09 15.62
N TYR A 165 16.97 -7.79 14.43
CA TYR A 165 17.69 -6.54 14.16
C TYR A 165 16.81 -5.46 13.49
N SER A 166 15.79 -5.84 12.74
CA SER A 166 14.86 -4.93 12.07
C SER A 166 13.84 -4.33 13.03
#